data_690d8012271a34f079c854c0636f0aa6
#
_entry.id   690d8012271a34f079c854c0636f0aa6
#
_cell.length_a   1.000
_cell.length_b   1.000
_cell.length_c   1.000
_cell.angle_alpha   90.00
_cell.angle_beta   90.00
_cell.angle_gamma   90.00
#
_symmetry.space_group_name_H-M   'P 1'
#
loop_
_entity.id
_entity.type
_entity.pdbx_description
1 polymer ?
#
loop_
_entity_poly.entity_id
_entity_poly.type
_entity_poly.pdbx_seq_one_letter_code
_entity_poly.pdbx_strand_id
1 'polypeptide(L)'
;MSGRALLALLVFLTALQLLQLIYTSISVQEIARTAALALVVVVGLALLFRLKTSVGDGAVYARFPLGLGRRVMLSDILAAEVVSYRPLRDFGGWGYRIRPGRTMLNVRGTRAVRLDLADGGALYIGSQRPEELLHAVQTAR
;
A
#
# COMPACT_ATOMS: atom_id res chain seq x y z
N MET A 1 12.29 3.20 7.31
CA MET A 1 11.88 2.20 8.33
C MET A 1 11.20 1.03 7.61
N SER A 2 11.56 -0.20 7.91
CA SER A 2 10.90 -1.37 7.32
C SER A 2 9.48 -1.49 7.88
N GLY A 3 8.49 -1.96 7.10
CA GLY A 3 7.12 -2.14 7.58
C GLY A 3 7.02 -3.07 8.79
N ARG A 4 8.00 -3.93 9.01
CA ARG A 4 8.16 -4.77 10.20
C ARG A 4 8.48 -3.95 11.45
N ALA A 5 9.34 -2.93 11.32
CA ALA A 5 9.68 -2.05 12.43
C ALA A 5 8.48 -1.17 12.85
N LEU A 6 7.69 -0.71 11.88
CA LEU A 6 6.46 0.04 12.16
C LEU A 6 5.40 -0.84 12.86
N LEU A 7 5.22 -2.06 12.38
CA LEU A 7 4.30 -3.02 13.00
C LEU A 7 4.75 -3.39 14.42
N ALA A 8 6.03 -3.65 14.62
CA ALA A 8 6.61 -3.94 15.95
C ALA A 8 6.45 -2.75 16.91
N LEU A 9 6.65 -1.52 16.42
CA LEU A 9 6.43 -0.31 17.21
C LEU A 9 4.96 -0.16 17.61
N LEU A 10 4.03 -0.40 16.69
CA LEU A 10 2.60 -0.35 16.98
C LEU A 10 2.17 -1.40 18.00
N VAL A 11 2.65 -2.65 17.85
CA VAL A 11 2.40 -3.73 18.82
C VAL A 11 2.99 -3.40 20.18
N PHE A 12 4.19 -2.84 20.22
CA PHE A 12 4.82 -2.41 21.46
C PHE A 12 4.05 -1.29 22.15
N LEU A 13 3.62 -0.26 21.41
CA LEU A 13 2.84 0.86 21.96
C LEU A 13 1.47 0.40 22.46
N THR A 14 0.78 -0.49 21.76
CA THR A 14 -0.50 -1.05 22.24
C THR A 14 -0.31 -1.95 23.45
N ALA A 15 0.75 -2.75 23.53
CA ALA A 15 1.07 -3.56 24.71
C ALA A 15 1.40 -2.68 25.92
N LEU A 16 2.14 -1.58 25.74
CA LEU A 16 2.44 -0.62 26.79
C LEU A 16 1.18 0.07 27.32
N GLN A 17 0.25 0.44 26.43
CA GLN A 17 -1.04 1.01 26.82
C GLN A 17 -1.91 0.01 27.58
N LEU A 18 -1.96 -1.25 27.17
CA LEU A 18 -2.67 -2.30 27.88
C LEU A 18 -2.08 -2.53 29.28
N LEU A 19 -0.74 -2.49 29.39
CA LEU A 19 -0.06 -2.63 30.67
C LEU A 19 -0.39 -1.49 31.63
N GLN A 20 -0.44 -0.23 31.13
CA GLN A 20 -0.90 0.90 31.92
C GLN A 20 -2.37 0.77 32.37
N LEU A 21 -3.22 0.19 31.52
CA LEU A 21 -4.62 -0.10 31.85
C LEU A 21 -4.76 -1.05 33.05
N ILE A 22 -3.87 -2.00 33.20
CA ILE A 22 -3.89 -3.01 34.28
C ILE A 22 -3.41 -2.44 35.61
N TYR A 23 -2.51 -1.46 35.59
CA TYR A 23 -1.86 -0.93 36.79
C TYR A 23 -2.51 0.33 37.41
N THR A 24 -3.42 0.99 36.71
CA THR A 24 -4.10 2.21 37.23
C THR A 24 -5.60 1.95 37.41
N SER A 25 -6.17 2.43 38.51
CA SER A 25 -7.63 2.51 38.70
C SER A 25 -8.20 3.53 37.69
N ILE A 26 -8.62 3.01 36.53
CA ILE A 26 -8.87 3.78 35.32
C ILE A 26 -10.25 4.42 35.42
N SER A 27 -10.27 5.74 35.36
CA SER A 27 -11.53 6.47 35.24
C SER A 27 -12.14 6.24 33.82
N VAL A 28 -13.46 6.31 33.73
CA VAL A 28 -14.18 6.21 32.42
C VAL A 28 -13.63 7.21 31.38
N GLN A 29 -13.15 8.37 31.85
CA GLN A 29 -12.55 9.40 31.02
C GLN A 29 -11.21 8.94 30.39
N GLU A 30 -10.38 8.21 31.13
CA GLU A 30 -9.10 7.68 30.61
C GLU A 30 -9.35 6.62 29.53
N ILE A 31 -10.34 5.75 29.74
CA ILE A 31 -10.75 4.75 28.74
C ILE A 31 -11.23 5.45 27.47
N ALA A 32 -12.09 6.47 27.60
CA ALA A 32 -12.62 7.21 26.45
C ALA A 32 -11.51 7.93 25.65
N ARG A 33 -10.55 8.56 26.34
CA ARG A 33 -9.39 9.22 25.72
C ARG A 33 -8.52 8.24 24.95
N THR A 34 -8.22 7.09 25.58
CA THR A 34 -7.39 6.05 24.97
C THR A 34 -8.08 5.45 23.75
N ALA A 35 -9.39 5.18 23.83
CA ALA A 35 -10.19 4.69 22.72
C ALA A 35 -10.25 5.71 21.57
N ALA A 36 -10.43 6.99 21.86
CA ALA A 36 -10.44 8.05 20.86
C ALA A 36 -9.08 8.16 20.15
N LEU A 37 -7.97 8.11 20.91
CA LEU A 37 -6.63 8.15 20.34
C LEU A 37 -6.35 6.93 19.45
N ALA A 38 -6.72 5.74 19.91
CA ALA A 38 -6.60 4.51 19.13
C ALA A 38 -7.41 4.58 17.83
N LEU A 39 -8.64 5.11 17.89
CA LEU A 39 -9.48 5.31 16.72
C LEU A 39 -8.83 6.28 15.73
N VAL A 40 -8.29 7.41 16.19
CA VAL A 40 -7.60 8.39 15.33
C VAL A 40 -6.39 7.74 14.63
N VAL A 41 -5.61 6.94 15.38
CA VAL A 41 -4.46 6.22 14.82
C VAL A 41 -4.91 5.20 13.77
N VAL A 42 -5.94 4.40 14.06
CA VAL A 42 -6.47 3.40 13.12
C VAL A 42 -7.03 4.05 11.86
N VAL A 43 -7.81 5.11 12.02
CA VAL A 43 -8.37 5.87 10.88
C VAL A 43 -7.23 6.52 10.08
N GLY A 44 -6.27 7.15 10.75
CA GLY A 44 -5.10 7.73 10.10
C GLY A 44 -4.31 6.70 9.27
N LEU A 45 -4.05 5.54 9.84
CA LEU A 45 -3.40 4.43 9.13
C LEU A 45 -4.25 3.94 7.95
N ALA A 46 -5.56 3.76 8.14
CA ALA A 46 -6.45 3.32 7.06
C ALA A 46 -6.48 4.31 5.88
N LEU A 47 -6.40 5.62 6.17
CA LEU A 47 -6.32 6.65 5.15
C LEU A 47 -4.97 6.65 4.42
N LEU A 48 -3.88 6.35 5.12
CA LEU A 48 -2.53 6.26 4.54
C LEU A 48 -2.37 5.06 3.61
N PHE A 49 -3.11 3.97 3.86
CA PHE A 49 -3.08 2.74 3.07
C PHE A 49 -4.11 2.74 1.93
N ARG A 50 -4.27 3.86 1.22
CA ARG A 50 -5.10 3.94 0.00
C ARG A 50 -4.19 4.13 -1.21
N LEU A 51 -4.17 3.15 -2.10
CA LEU A 51 -3.53 3.28 -3.41
C LEU A 51 -4.56 3.84 -4.39
N LYS A 52 -4.28 5.01 -4.95
CA LYS A 52 -5.04 5.56 -6.09
C LYS A 52 -4.29 5.27 -7.37
N THR A 53 -4.98 4.65 -8.32
CA THR A 53 -4.46 4.42 -9.66
C THR A 53 -5.33 5.13 -10.66
N SER A 54 -4.73 5.89 -11.57
CA SER A 54 -5.42 6.53 -12.67
C SER A 54 -4.61 6.39 -13.95
N VAL A 55 -5.31 6.30 -15.07
CA VAL A 55 -4.75 6.28 -16.41
C VAL A 55 -5.26 7.51 -17.13
N GLY A 56 -4.38 8.34 -17.65
CA GLY A 56 -4.71 9.58 -18.34
C GLY A 56 -3.48 10.40 -18.68
N ASP A 57 -3.63 11.40 -19.54
CA ASP A 57 -2.56 12.29 -19.98
C ASP A 57 -1.30 11.54 -20.48
N GLY A 58 -1.51 10.43 -21.19
CA GLY A 58 -0.42 9.62 -21.73
C GLY A 58 0.39 8.86 -20.66
N ALA A 59 -0.12 8.71 -19.43
CA ALA A 59 0.60 8.05 -18.35
C ALA A 59 -0.31 7.25 -17.42
N VAL A 60 0.27 6.28 -16.74
CA VAL A 60 -0.30 5.57 -15.60
C VAL A 60 0.26 6.17 -14.31
N TYR A 61 -0.62 6.54 -13.42
CA TYR A 61 -0.28 7.09 -12.11
C TYR A 61 -0.71 6.11 -11.03
N ALA A 62 0.21 5.68 -10.20
CA ALA A 62 -0.08 4.88 -9.00
C ALA A 62 0.50 5.60 -7.80
N ARG A 63 -0.35 6.12 -6.90
CA ARG A 63 0.06 6.99 -5.80
C ARG A 63 -0.63 6.63 -4.48
N PHE A 64 0.13 6.70 -3.41
CA PHE A 64 -0.35 6.74 -2.03
C PHE A 64 -0.63 8.19 -1.60
N PRO A 65 -1.48 8.44 -0.59
CA PRO A 65 -1.87 9.79 -0.15
C PRO A 65 -0.71 10.71 0.21
N LEU A 66 0.39 10.18 0.73
CA LEU A 66 1.59 10.96 1.10
C LEU A 66 2.52 11.29 -0.09
N GLY A 67 2.01 11.22 -1.33
CA GLY A 67 2.81 11.51 -2.51
C GLY A 67 3.78 10.40 -2.92
N LEU A 68 3.87 9.33 -2.16
CA LEU A 68 4.65 8.16 -2.54
C LEU A 68 3.95 7.44 -3.70
N GLY A 69 4.66 7.23 -4.80
CA GLY A 69 4.07 6.56 -5.95
C GLY A 69 5.01 6.54 -7.14
N ARG A 70 4.47 6.09 -8.27
CA ARG A 70 5.20 6.07 -9.54
C ARG A 70 4.29 6.55 -10.66
N ARG A 71 4.85 7.34 -11.55
CA ARG A 71 4.29 7.70 -12.84
C ARG A 71 5.06 6.93 -13.90
N VAL A 72 4.34 6.33 -14.84
CA VAL A 72 4.91 5.64 -15.99
C VAL A 72 4.21 6.15 -17.22
N MET A 73 4.98 6.57 -18.23
CA MET A 73 4.42 6.99 -19.53
C MET A 73 3.89 5.75 -20.25
N LEU A 74 2.76 5.88 -20.95
CA LEU A 74 2.19 4.76 -21.72
C LEU A 74 3.14 4.31 -22.84
N SER A 75 3.95 5.24 -23.39
CA SER A 75 5.00 4.95 -24.35
C SER A 75 6.10 4.02 -23.83
N ASP A 76 6.34 4.03 -22.53
CA ASP A 76 7.40 3.24 -21.89
C ASP A 76 6.91 1.84 -21.49
N ILE A 77 5.62 1.55 -21.66
CA ILE A 77 5.04 0.25 -21.33
C ILE A 77 5.16 -0.66 -22.55
N LEU A 78 5.94 -1.71 -22.46
CA LEU A 78 6.10 -2.72 -23.52
C LEU A 78 4.96 -3.73 -23.50
N ALA A 79 4.59 -4.21 -22.31
CA ALA A 79 3.53 -5.18 -22.11
C ALA A 79 2.77 -4.87 -20.80
N ALA A 80 1.49 -5.27 -20.77
CA ALA A 80 0.65 -5.18 -19.58
C ALA A 80 -0.17 -6.45 -19.46
N GLU A 81 -0.19 -7.04 -18.27
CA GLU A 81 -0.94 -8.28 -17.98
C GLU A 81 -1.44 -8.32 -16.54
N VAL A 82 -2.51 -9.06 -16.31
CA VAL A 82 -2.97 -9.38 -14.95
C VAL A 82 -2.19 -10.57 -14.43
N VAL A 83 -1.58 -10.40 -13.26
CA VAL A 83 -0.79 -11.45 -12.60
C VAL A 83 -1.26 -11.68 -11.17
N SER A 84 -1.11 -12.92 -10.72
CA SER A 84 -1.20 -13.28 -9.32
C SER A 84 0.20 -13.38 -8.73
N TYR A 85 0.37 -12.87 -7.51
CA TYR A 85 1.65 -12.88 -6.81
C TYR A 85 1.45 -13.07 -5.31
N ARG A 86 2.52 -13.36 -4.59
CA ARG A 86 2.52 -13.53 -3.14
C ARG A 86 3.24 -12.34 -2.49
N PRO A 87 2.52 -11.34 -1.93
CA PRO A 87 3.14 -10.09 -1.46
C PRO A 87 4.28 -10.30 -0.48
N LEU A 88 4.12 -11.20 0.48
CA LEU A 88 5.14 -11.49 1.50
C LEU A 88 6.38 -12.16 0.91
N ARG A 89 6.17 -13.17 0.05
CA ARG A 89 7.26 -13.96 -0.53
C ARG A 89 8.02 -13.20 -1.61
N ASP A 90 7.28 -12.55 -2.52
CA ASP A 90 7.86 -11.98 -3.74
C ASP A 90 8.41 -10.57 -3.50
N PHE A 91 7.81 -9.83 -2.54
CA PHE A 91 8.15 -8.43 -2.26
C PHE A 91 8.44 -8.11 -0.79
N GLY A 92 8.24 -9.06 0.11
CA GLY A 92 8.45 -8.87 1.55
C GLY A 92 7.33 -8.09 2.23
N GLY A 93 6.12 -8.06 1.66
CA GLY A 93 4.93 -7.43 2.22
C GLY A 93 4.21 -6.48 1.27
N TRP A 94 3.16 -5.86 1.79
CA TRP A 94 2.39 -4.83 1.09
C TRP A 94 3.06 -3.45 1.14
N GLY A 95 2.51 -2.49 0.40
CA GLY A 95 2.98 -1.10 0.34
C GLY A 95 3.78 -0.80 -0.91
N TYR A 96 4.63 0.23 -0.86
CA TYR A 96 5.58 0.56 -1.90
C TYR A 96 6.87 -0.23 -1.68
N ARG A 97 7.18 -1.16 -2.56
CA ARG A 97 8.32 -2.07 -2.47
C ARG A 97 9.17 -1.99 -3.72
N ILE A 98 10.47 -1.81 -3.51
CA ILE A 98 11.47 -1.78 -4.59
C ILE A 98 12.36 -3.01 -4.43
N ARG A 99 12.52 -3.75 -5.51
CA ARG A 99 13.44 -4.87 -5.66
C ARG A 99 14.25 -4.66 -6.95
N PRO A 100 15.41 -5.29 -7.11
CA PRO A 100 16.15 -5.22 -8.37
C PRO A 100 15.26 -5.60 -9.56
N GLY A 101 15.13 -4.67 -10.53
CA GLY A 101 14.29 -4.83 -11.72
C GLY A 101 12.78 -4.87 -11.49
N ARG A 102 12.29 -4.73 -10.26
CA ARG A 102 10.84 -4.81 -9.96
C ARG A 102 10.41 -3.82 -8.90
N THR A 103 9.32 -3.13 -9.16
CA THR A 103 8.68 -2.24 -8.18
C THR A 103 7.23 -2.67 -7.98
N MET A 104 6.75 -2.65 -6.75
CA MET A 104 5.37 -2.96 -6.43
C MET A 104 4.72 -1.83 -5.64
N LEU A 105 3.52 -1.47 -6.04
CA LEU A 105 2.59 -0.64 -5.28
C LEU A 105 1.34 -1.45 -4.99
N ASN A 106 1.14 -1.86 -3.74
CA ASN A 106 -0.04 -2.61 -3.33
C ASN A 106 -0.41 -2.27 -1.89
N VAL A 107 -1.72 -2.24 -1.61
CA VAL A 107 -2.26 -2.08 -0.25
C VAL A 107 -2.72 -3.42 0.30
N ARG A 108 -3.38 -4.23 -0.53
CA ARG A 108 -3.98 -5.52 -0.14
C ARG A 108 -4.19 -6.43 -1.36
N GLY A 109 -4.43 -7.71 -1.08
CA GLY A 109 -4.69 -8.70 -2.13
C GLY A 109 -3.41 -9.30 -2.71
N THR A 110 -3.62 -10.16 -3.71
CA THR A 110 -2.59 -11.00 -4.35
C THR A 110 -2.64 -10.89 -5.87
N ARG A 111 -3.45 -9.96 -6.41
CA ARG A 111 -3.58 -9.71 -7.85
C ARG A 111 -3.10 -8.29 -8.20
N ALA A 112 -2.44 -8.17 -9.31
CA ALA A 112 -1.91 -6.90 -9.81
C ALA A 112 -1.97 -6.84 -11.33
N VAL A 113 -1.88 -5.62 -11.87
CA VAL A 113 -1.46 -5.40 -13.24
C VAL A 113 0.05 -5.24 -13.22
N ARG A 114 0.74 -6.11 -13.94
CA ARG A 114 2.17 -6.02 -14.22
C ARG A 114 2.36 -5.22 -15.50
N LEU A 115 3.21 -4.21 -15.44
CA LEU A 115 3.65 -3.41 -16.56
C LEU A 115 5.13 -3.68 -16.79
N ASP A 116 5.49 -4.23 -17.93
CA ASP A 116 6.88 -4.38 -18.35
C ASP A 116 7.32 -3.09 -19.04
N LEU A 117 8.43 -2.53 -18.59
CA LEU A 117 8.90 -1.21 -18.96
C LEU A 117 10.08 -1.27 -19.92
N ALA A 118 10.22 -0.25 -20.75
CA ALA A 118 11.30 -0.13 -21.73
C ALA A 118 12.70 -0.08 -21.09
N ASP A 119 12.79 0.31 -19.81
CA ASP A 119 14.03 0.29 -19.03
C ASP A 119 14.44 -1.12 -18.55
N GLY A 120 13.69 -2.15 -18.94
CA GLY A 120 13.88 -3.53 -18.50
C GLY A 120 13.32 -3.83 -17.12
N GLY A 121 12.68 -2.85 -16.47
CA GLY A 121 12.02 -3.02 -15.18
C GLY A 121 10.57 -3.49 -15.31
N ALA A 122 10.00 -3.94 -14.21
CA ALA A 122 8.58 -4.27 -14.11
C ALA A 122 7.92 -3.53 -12.96
N LEU A 123 6.73 -2.95 -13.22
CA LEU A 123 5.90 -2.29 -12.22
C LEU A 123 4.66 -3.14 -11.94
N TYR A 124 4.46 -3.51 -10.69
CA TYR A 124 3.28 -4.24 -10.21
C TYR A 124 2.35 -3.27 -9.49
N ILE A 125 1.14 -3.09 -10.01
CA ILE A 125 0.11 -2.23 -9.42
C ILE A 125 -0.99 -3.13 -8.88
N GLY A 126 -1.05 -3.30 -7.56
CA GLY A 126 -2.09 -4.06 -6.89
C GLY A 126 -3.45 -3.42 -7.09
N SER A 127 -4.43 -4.20 -7.53
CA SER A 127 -5.79 -3.75 -7.75
C SER A 127 -6.79 -4.81 -7.33
N GLN A 128 -7.96 -4.38 -6.88
CA GLN A 128 -9.11 -5.27 -6.65
C GLN A 128 -9.90 -5.54 -7.93
N ARG A 129 -9.70 -4.67 -8.93
CA ARG A 129 -10.28 -4.75 -10.27
C ARG A 129 -9.16 -4.69 -11.31
N PRO A 130 -8.26 -5.69 -11.33
CA PRO A 130 -7.09 -5.63 -12.19
C PRO A 130 -7.43 -5.69 -13.67
N GLU A 131 -8.53 -6.36 -14.05
CA GLU A 131 -9.01 -6.42 -15.42
C GLU A 131 -9.44 -5.06 -15.95
N GLU A 132 -10.16 -4.28 -15.13
CA GLU A 132 -10.57 -2.91 -15.50
C GLU A 132 -9.34 -2.00 -15.66
N LEU A 133 -8.37 -2.13 -14.77
CA LEU A 133 -7.13 -1.37 -14.86
C LEU A 133 -6.34 -1.75 -16.11
N LEU A 134 -6.22 -3.05 -16.41
CA LEU A 134 -5.56 -3.52 -17.62
C LEU A 134 -6.24 -2.98 -18.87
N HIS A 135 -7.58 -3.06 -18.93
CA HIS A 135 -8.35 -2.53 -20.05
C HIS A 135 -8.13 -1.02 -20.23
N ALA A 136 -8.14 -0.25 -19.12
CA ALA A 136 -7.86 1.19 -19.18
C ALA A 136 -6.46 1.50 -19.73
N VAL A 137 -5.44 0.72 -19.33
CA VAL A 137 -4.08 0.87 -19.85
C VAL A 137 -4.01 0.52 -21.34
N GLN A 138 -4.68 -0.55 -21.78
CA GLN A 138 -4.68 -0.99 -23.17
C GLN A 138 -5.43 -0.02 -24.08
N THR A 139 -6.54 0.55 -23.62
CA THR A 139 -7.34 1.51 -24.38
C THR A 139 -6.64 2.87 -24.54
N ALA A 140 -5.80 3.23 -23.57
CA ALA A 140 -5.11 4.50 -23.55
C ALA A 140 -3.76 4.48 -24.31
N ARG A 141 -3.26 3.31 -24.71
CA ARG A 141 -2.05 3.11 -25.53
C ARG A 141 -2.33 3.32 -27.00
#